data_40474e9a4e3883763271599fe9bfcb69
#
_entry.id   40474e9a4e3883763271599fe9bfcb69
#
_cell.length_a   1.000
_cell.length_b   1.000
_cell.length_c   1.000
_cell.angle_alpha   90.00
_cell.angle_beta   90.00
_cell.angle_gamma   90.00
#
_symmetry.space_group_name_H-M   'P 1'
#
loop_
_entity.id
_entity.type
_entity.pdbx_description
1 polymer ?
#
loop_
_entity_poly.entity_id
_entity_poly.type
_entity_poly.pdbx_seq_one_letter_code
_entity_poly.pdbx_strand_id
1 'polypeptide(L)'
;MRTKYKILFAVLFVFIAFLGMYLFSFYKSVTDTENVKLSGYIYDEKTRQPIPNTLIMIISERYEDDSDNTNYDEYLGKDTIKLYSDRKGYYSTIIEKTAFISLYFKKEGYVQKKIEGEYPAKQMNYKVYLKKE
;
A
#
# COMPACT_ATOMS: atom_id res chain seq x y z
N MET A 1 0.79 -52.63 -10.44
CA MET A 1 1.54 -52.03 -9.31
C MET A 1 2.27 -50.72 -9.72
N ARG A 2 3.04 -50.74 -10.78
CA ARG A 2 3.78 -49.52 -11.21
C ARG A 2 2.88 -48.30 -11.50
N THR A 3 1.69 -48.53 -12.04
CA THR A 3 0.73 -47.47 -12.39
C THR A 3 0.12 -46.80 -11.14
N LYS A 4 -0.17 -47.58 -10.11
CA LYS A 4 -0.73 -47.06 -8.83
C LYS A 4 0.25 -46.11 -8.13
N TYR A 5 1.53 -46.44 -8.13
CA TYR A 5 2.57 -45.56 -7.55
C TYR A 5 2.75 -44.31 -8.35
N LYS A 6 2.68 -44.34 -9.67
CA LYS A 6 2.75 -43.15 -10.52
C LYS A 6 1.60 -42.17 -10.24
N ILE A 7 0.39 -42.71 -10.08
CA ILE A 7 -0.79 -41.91 -9.73
C ILE A 7 -0.62 -41.32 -8.33
N LEU A 8 -0.16 -42.12 -7.37
CA LEU A 8 0.09 -41.63 -6.00
C LEU A 8 1.14 -40.50 -5.98
N PHE A 9 2.24 -40.67 -6.73
CA PHE A 9 3.26 -39.62 -6.84
C PHE A 9 2.74 -38.36 -7.50
N ALA A 10 1.91 -38.50 -8.54
CA ALA A 10 1.31 -37.35 -9.20
C ALA A 10 0.39 -36.57 -8.26
N VAL A 11 -0.44 -37.24 -7.48
CA VAL A 11 -1.35 -36.65 -6.51
C VAL A 11 -0.54 -35.95 -5.39
N LEU A 12 0.50 -36.61 -4.90
CA LEU A 12 1.37 -36.04 -3.87
C LEU A 12 2.08 -34.79 -4.38
N PHE A 13 2.57 -34.81 -5.61
CA PHE A 13 3.23 -33.66 -6.23
C PHE A 13 2.29 -32.44 -6.34
N VAL A 14 1.07 -32.69 -6.83
CA VAL A 14 0.05 -31.62 -6.92
C VAL A 14 -0.27 -31.05 -5.54
N PHE A 15 -0.42 -31.90 -4.54
CA PHE A 15 -0.69 -31.47 -3.16
C PHE A 15 0.43 -30.59 -2.61
N ILE A 16 1.69 -30.99 -2.81
CA ILE A 16 2.87 -30.22 -2.38
C ILE A 16 2.92 -28.85 -3.11
N ALA A 17 2.61 -28.83 -4.41
CA ALA A 17 2.58 -27.60 -5.17
C ALA A 17 1.51 -26.61 -4.64
N PHE A 18 0.30 -27.10 -4.36
CA PHE A 18 -0.76 -26.26 -3.76
C PHE A 18 -0.38 -25.76 -2.37
N LEU A 19 0.20 -26.64 -1.54
CA LEU A 19 0.66 -26.25 -0.22
C LEU A 19 1.75 -25.16 -0.28
N GLY A 20 2.69 -25.30 -1.20
CA GLY A 20 3.74 -24.29 -1.44
C GLY A 20 3.17 -22.95 -1.89
N MET A 21 2.19 -22.95 -2.80
CA MET A 21 1.50 -21.73 -3.23
C MET A 21 0.75 -21.06 -2.07
N TYR A 22 0.08 -21.84 -1.25
CA TYR A 22 -0.64 -21.34 -0.08
C TYR A 22 0.31 -20.67 0.93
N LEU A 23 1.40 -21.34 1.28
CA LEU A 23 2.39 -20.81 2.20
C LEU A 23 3.07 -19.54 1.67
N PHE A 24 3.36 -19.49 0.38
CA PHE A 24 3.93 -18.31 -0.26
C PHE A 24 2.98 -17.13 -0.25
N SER A 25 1.69 -17.36 -0.56
CA SER A 25 0.66 -16.31 -0.50
C SER A 25 0.48 -15.78 0.92
N PHE A 26 0.47 -16.68 1.91
CA PHE A 26 0.38 -16.30 3.32
C PHE A 26 1.59 -15.46 3.73
N TYR A 27 2.81 -15.89 3.40
CA TYR A 27 4.02 -15.15 3.68
C TYR A 27 3.98 -13.72 3.11
N LYS A 28 3.56 -13.58 1.85
CA LYS A 28 3.42 -12.26 1.21
C LYS A 28 2.38 -11.37 1.90
N SER A 29 1.30 -11.95 2.39
CA SER A 29 0.22 -11.17 3.01
C SER A 29 0.56 -10.62 4.39
N VAL A 30 1.59 -11.15 5.05
CA VAL A 30 2.01 -10.76 6.40
C VAL A 30 3.41 -10.13 6.46
N THR A 31 3.99 -9.80 5.32
CA THR A 31 5.28 -9.10 5.24
C THR A 31 5.12 -7.69 4.72
N ASP A 32 6.00 -6.80 5.19
CA ASP A 32 6.05 -5.42 4.70
C ASP A 32 6.47 -5.38 3.22
N THR A 33 5.87 -4.47 2.48
CA THR A 33 6.29 -4.15 1.13
C THR A 33 7.37 -3.07 1.18
N GLU A 34 8.50 -3.31 0.51
CA GLU A 34 9.64 -2.41 0.52
C GLU A 34 9.65 -1.49 -0.71
N ASN A 35 10.18 -0.28 -0.51
CA ASN A 35 10.41 0.70 -1.58
C ASN A 35 9.15 0.99 -2.41
N VAL A 36 8.06 1.32 -1.73
CA VAL A 36 6.80 1.69 -2.37
C VAL A 36 6.90 3.10 -2.93
N LYS A 37 6.74 3.23 -4.23
CA LYS A 37 6.67 4.53 -4.91
C LYS A 37 5.22 5.01 -4.90
N LEU A 38 4.96 6.08 -4.17
CA LEU A 38 3.66 6.70 -4.09
C LEU A 38 3.70 8.06 -4.76
N SER A 39 2.82 8.28 -5.71
CA SER A 39 2.72 9.56 -6.43
C SER A 39 1.28 9.84 -6.84
N GLY A 40 1.03 11.07 -7.24
CA GLY A 40 -0.29 11.42 -7.74
C GLY A 40 -0.44 12.90 -8.07
N TYR A 41 -1.66 13.23 -8.46
CA TYR A 41 -2.08 14.58 -8.82
C TYR A 41 -3.34 14.95 -8.05
N ILE A 42 -3.43 16.22 -7.68
CA ILE A 42 -4.55 16.79 -6.95
C ILE A 42 -5.17 17.92 -7.78
N TYR A 43 -6.47 17.80 -8.03
CA TYR A 43 -7.23 18.75 -8.84
C TYR A 43 -8.48 19.26 -8.11
N ASP A 44 -8.92 20.45 -8.49
CA ASP A 44 -10.24 20.95 -8.12
C ASP A 44 -11.32 20.14 -8.84
N GLU A 45 -12.33 19.67 -8.13
CA GLU A 45 -13.38 18.82 -8.67
C GLU A 45 -14.20 19.52 -9.78
N LYS A 46 -14.45 20.81 -9.63
CA LYS A 46 -15.27 21.56 -10.59
C LYS A 46 -14.46 22.10 -11.76
N THR A 47 -13.36 22.78 -11.47
CA THR A 47 -12.55 23.47 -12.48
C THR A 47 -11.56 22.56 -13.17
N ARG A 48 -11.25 21.41 -12.58
CA ARG A 48 -10.23 20.46 -13.06
C ARG A 48 -8.82 21.06 -13.10
N GLN A 49 -8.61 22.18 -12.43
CA GLN A 49 -7.30 22.81 -12.31
C GLN A 49 -6.49 22.17 -11.19
N PRO A 50 -5.15 22.06 -11.36
CA PRO A 50 -4.30 21.53 -10.30
C PRO A 50 -4.32 22.43 -9.06
N ILE A 51 -4.25 21.80 -7.89
CA ILE A 51 -4.23 22.51 -6.61
C ILE A 51 -2.82 22.41 -6.01
N PRO A 52 -2.04 23.52 -6.00
CA PRO A 52 -0.73 23.52 -5.38
C PRO A 52 -0.82 23.64 -3.85
N ASN A 53 0.26 23.32 -3.17
CA ASN A 53 0.40 23.43 -1.71
C ASN A 53 -0.69 22.71 -0.92
N THR A 54 -1.19 21.62 -1.44
CA THR A 54 -2.08 20.73 -0.68
C THR A 54 -1.24 19.85 0.23
N LEU A 55 -1.59 19.78 1.49
CA LEU A 55 -0.95 18.89 2.45
C LEU A 55 -1.41 17.45 2.19
N ILE A 56 -0.46 16.57 1.92
CA ILE A 56 -0.68 15.13 1.85
C ILE A 56 -0.05 14.52 3.10
N MET A 57 -0.85 13.92 3.95
CA MET A 57 -0.40 13.22 5.12
C MET A 57 -0.56 11.73 4.88
N ILE A 58 0.57 11.00 4.90
CA ILE A 58 0.61 9.56 4.66
C ILE A 58 0.88 8.88 5.99
N ILE A 59 -0.03 8.01 6.41
CA ILE A 59 0.17 7.17 7.58
C ILE A 59 0.50 5.78 7.09
N SER A 60 1.72 5.35 7.40
CA SER A 60 2.26 4.04 7.04
C SER A 60 2.35 3.17 8.29
N GLU A 61 1.72 2.01 8.24
CA GLU A 61 1.79 1.01 9.30
C GLU A 61 2.59 -0.19 8.83
N ARG A 62 3.45 -0.72 9.71
CA ARG A 62 4.36 -1.84 9.39
C ARG A 62 4.18 -2.98 10.38
N TYR A 63 4.47 -4.20 9.95
CA TYR A 63 4.54 -5.36 10.85
C TYR A 63 5.79 -5.32 11.73
N GLU A 64 6.89 -4.72 11.24
CA GLU A 64 8.13 -4.56 12.01
C GLU A 64 8.15 -3.23 12.77
N ASP A 65 8.71 -3.25 14.00
CA ASP A 65 9.03 -2.02 14.70
C ASP A 65 10.47 -1.56 14.41
N ASP A 66 10.91 -0.47 15.06
CA ASP A 66 12.26 0.07 14.88
C ASP A 66 13.37 -0.80 15.53
N SER A 67 12.98 -1.80 16.30
CA SER A 67 13.88 -2.74 16.98
C SER A 67 13.97 -4.10 16.28
N ASP A 68 13.52 -4.19 15.02
CA ASP A 68 13.45 -5.41 14.22
C ASP A 68 12.53 -6.52 14.79
N ASN A 69 11.65 -6.17 15.72
CA ASN A 69 10.59 -7.07 16.15
C ASN A 69 9.49 -7.13 15.12
N THR A 70 8.91 -8.30 14.94
CA THR A 70 7.82 -8.52 13.97
C THR A 70 6.63 -9.15 14.67
N ASN A 71 5.43 -8.63 14.39
CA ASN A 71 4.17 -9.23 14.79
C ASN A 71 3.23 -9.27 13.59
N TYR A 72 2.81 -10.46 13.19
CA TYR A 72 1.94 -10.66 12.04
C TYR A 72 0.46 -10.44 12.35
N ASP A 73 0.10 -10.33 13.62
CA ASP A 73 -1.28 -10.07 14.05
C ASP A 73 -1.56 -8.58 14.24
N GLU A 74 -0.52 -7.78 14.48
CA GLU A 74 -0.63 -6.34 14.76
C GLU A 74 0.46 -5.56 14.03
N TYR A 75 0.16 -4.30 13.70
CA TYR A 75 1.16 -3.38 13.18
C TYR A 75 1.96 -2.78 14.34
N LEU A 76 3.26 -3.04 14.40
CA LEU A 76 4.14 -2.56 15.43
C LEU A 76 4.73 -1.18 15.14
N GLY A 77 5.00 -0.90 13.87
CA GLY A 77 5.58 0.36 13.43
C GLY A 77 4.55 1.26 12.77
N LYS A 78 4.62 2.58 13.05
CA LYS A 78 3.76 3.58 12.44
C LYS A 78 4.57 4.84 12.13
N ASP A 79 4.56 5.25 10.88
CA ASP A 79 5.22 6.44 10.41
C ASP A 79 4.22 7.42 9.81
N THR A 80 4.47 8.70 9.99
CA THR A 80 3.69 9.76 9.35
C THR A 80 4.60 10.56 8.43
N ILE A 81 4.25 10.63 7.15
CA ILE A 81 4.97 11.37 6.13
C ILE A 81 4.09 12.54 5.69
N LYS A 82 4.64 13.75 5.71
CA LYS A 82 3.94 14.95 5.27
C LYS A 82 4.62 15.53 4.05
N LEU A 83 3.87 15.73 2.99
CA LEU A 83 4.34 16.42 1.78
C LEU A 83 3.32 17.46 1.34
N TYR A 84 3.77 18.30 0.40
CA TYR A 84 2.91 19.28 -0.25
C TYR A 84 2.96 19.11 -1.75
N SER A 85 1.81 19.27 -2.40
CA SER A 85 1.76 19.24 -3.86
C SER A 85 2.48 20.44 -4.47
N ASP A 86 3.08 20.26 -5.64
CA ASP A 86 3.74 21.31 -6.39
C ASP A 86 2.74 22.17 -7.20
N ARG A 87 3.25 23.04 -8.05
CA ARG A 87 2.43 23.93 -8.90
C ARG A 87 1.52 23.18 -9.86
N LYS A 88 1.87 21.93 -10.22
CA LYS A 88 1.08 21.06 -11.09
C LYS A 88 0.11 20.17 -10.31
N GLY A 89 0.04 20.36 -8.98
CA GLY A 89 -0.73 19.48 -8.10
C GLY A 89 -0.09 18.11 -7.91
N TYR A 90 1.16 17.94 -8.31
CA TYR A 90 1.88 16.67 -8.25
C TYR A 90 2.58 16.49 -6.91
N TYR A 91 2.58 15.26 -6.41
CA TYR A 91 3.35 14.84 -5.23
C TYR A 91 3.95 13.46 -5.48
N SER A 92 5.09 13.19 -4.86
CA SER A 92 5.69 11.86 -4.88
C SER A 92 6.56 11.63 -3.65
N THR A 93 6.65 10.37 -3.24
CA THR A 93 7.53 9.93 -2.17
C THR A 93 7.84 8.45 -2.32
N ILE A 94 8.87 7.99 -1.61
CA ILE A 94 9.20 6.57 -1.50
C ILE A 94 9.05 6.18 -0.03
N ILE A 95 8.27 5.13 0.22
CA ILE A 95 8.08 4.56 1.55
C ILE A 95 8.94 3.31 1.64
N GLU A 96 9.90 3.29 2.56
CA GLU A 96 10.86 2.18 2.68
C GLU A 96 10.20 0.85 2.97
N LYS A 97 9.33 0.82 3.98
CA LYS A 97 8.59 -0.38 4.37
C LYS A 97 7.19 0.00 4.81
N THR A 98 6.21 -0.73 4.35
CA THR A 98 4.83 -0.53 4.77
C THR A 98 3.99 -1.79 4.54
N ALA A 99 3.03 -2.02 5.41
CA ALA A 99 2.04 -3.07 5.27
C ALA A 99 0.64 -2.52 5.00
N PHE A 100 0.40 -1.24 5.36
CA PHE A 100 -0.90 -0.62 5.28
C PHE A 100 -0.76 0.90 5.19
N ILE A 101 -1.47 1.52 4.27
CA ILE A 101 -1.33 2.95 3.98
C ILE A 101 -2.69 3.64 4.08
N SER A 102 -2.69 4.80 4.74
CA SER A 102 -3.81 5.75 4.73
C SER A 102 -3.32 7.10 4.25
N LEU A 103 -4.10 7.76 3.42
CA LEU A 103 -3.79 9.05 2.83
C LEU A 103 -4.84 10.09 3.24
N TYR A 104 -4.37 11.26 3.62
CA TYR A 104 -5.21 12.40 3.96
C TYR A 104 -4.77 13.59 3.13
N PHE A 105 -5.73 14.20 2.44
CA PHE A 105 -5.51 15.39 1.59
C PHE A 105 -6.22 16.58 2.24
N LYS A 106 -5.44 17.60 2.59
CA LYS A 106 -5.96 18.77 3.29
C LYS A 106 -5.49 20.06 2.62
N LYS A 107 -6.44 20.88 2.23
CA LYS A 107 -6.19 22.23 1.68
C LYS A 107 -7.22 23.20 2.24
N GLU A 108 -6.77 24.37 2.64
CA GLU A 108 -7.66 25.43 3.10
C GLU A 108 -8.68 25.79 2.02
N GLY A 109 -9.97 25.90 2.40
CA GLY A 109 -11.06 26.13 1.47
C GLY A 109 -11.61 24.92 0.78
N TYR A 110 -11.08 23.73 1.06
CA TYR A 110 -11.53 22.46 0.50
C TYR A 110 -11.90 21.46 1.59
N VAL A 111 -12.85 20.61 1.28
CA VAL A 111 -13.24 19.49 2.14
C VAL A 111 -12.09 18.47 2.18
N GLN A 112 -11.69 18.06 3.38
CA GLN A 112 -10.65 17.03 3.55
C GLN A 112 -11.07 15.72 2.90
N LYS A 113 -10.14 15.10 2.15
CA LYS A 113 -10.35 13.80 1.55
C LYS A 113 -9.46 12.75 2.20
N LYS A 114 -10.01 11.56 2.39
CA LYS A 114 -9.29 10.41 2.94
C LYS A 114 -9.30 9.25 1.97
N ILE A 115 -8.20 8.51 1.92
CA ILE A 115 -8.12 7.18 1.32
C ILE A 115 -7.57 6.27 2.39
N GLU A 116 -8.41 5.41 2.93
CA GLU A 116 -8.04 4.51 4.03
C GLU A 116 -8.02 3.06 3.56
N GLY A 117 -7.21 2.25 4.20
CA GLY A 117 -7.24 0.82 4.05
C GLY A 117 -6.59 0.26 2.80
N GLU A 118 -5.59 0.96 2.29
CA GLU A 118 -4.88 0.51 1.09
C GLU A 118 -3.74 -0.44 1.42
N TYR A 119 -3.75 -1.60 0.78
CA TYR A 119 -2.61 -2.51 0.79
C TYR A 119 -1.58 -2.01 -0.22
N PRO A 120 -0.29 -1.96 0.15
CA PRO A 120 0.72 -1.38 -0.71
C PRO A 120 1.04 -2.24 -1.92
N ALA A 121 1.22 -1.58 -3.07
CA ALA A 121 1.86 -2.14 -4.25
C ALA A 121 3.20 -1.43 -4.46
N LYS A 122 4.10 -2.01 -5.22
CA LYS A 122 5.41 -1.40 -5.52
C LYS A 122 5.29 0.01 -6.10
N GLN A 123 4.23 0.27 -6.83
CA GLN A 123 3.94 1.55 -7.44
C GLN A 123 2.46 1.88 -7.27
N MET A 124 2.20 3.02 -6.64
CA MET A 124 0.85 3.49 -6.33
C MET A 124 0.67 4.90 -6.88
N ASN A 125 -0.33 5.08 -7.73
CA ASN A 125 -0.65 6.37 -8.35
C ASN A 125 -2.09 6.74 -8.05
N TYR A 126 -2.29 7.94 -7.53
CA TYR A 126 -3.62 8.45 -7.20
C TYR A 126 -3.90 9.77 -7.89
N LYS A 127 -5.05 9.85 -8.51
CA LYS A 127 -5.60 11.10 -9.03
C LYS A 127 -6.77 11.51 -8.14
N VAL A 128 -6.63 12.62 -7.45
CA VAL A 128 -7.56 13.06 -6.40
C VAL A 128 -8.21 14.37 -6.81
N TYR A 129 -9.52 14.44 -6.60
CA TYR A 129 -10.32 15.65 -6.83
C TYR A 129 -10.85 16.14 -5.49
N LEU A 130 -10.52 17.38 -5.14
CA LEU A 130 -10.99 18.00 -3.91
C LEU A 130 -12.19 18.90 -4.19
N LYS A 131 -13.17 18.82 -3.31
CA LYS A 131 -14.40 19.63 -3.36
C LYS A 131 -14.21 20.88 -2.51
N LYS A 132 -14.54 22.04 -3.04
CA LYS A 132 -14.58 23.28 -2.27
C LYS A 132 -15.68 23.24 -1.20
N GLU A 133 -15.37 23.83 -0.06
CA GLU A 133 -16.34 24.01 1.01
C GLU A 133 -17.50 24.93 0.60
#